data_806018ccb05e05c200d7f5a972154643
#
_entry.id   806018ccb05e05c200d7f5a972154643
#
_cell.length_a   1.000
_cell.length_b   1.000
_cell.length_c   1.000
_cell.angle_alpha   90.00
_cell.angle_beta   90.00
_cell.angle_gamma   90.00
#
_symmetry.space_group_name_H-M   'P 1'
#
loop_
_entity.id
_entity.type
_entity.pdbx_description
1 polymer ?
#
loop_
_entity_poly.entity_id
_entity_poly.type
_entity_poly.pdbx_seq_one_letter_code
_entity_poly.pdbx_strand_id
1 'polypeptide(L)'
;MTFRPDVDLDPGRVRDVRGRRVRGGGLAVGGGVGTLIIVALILLSGGDLGDILGGLPAAPVEGPVGSQLVNECESGADANQRQDCRLVGAVQSLDVYWTDVFAASGEQLQKPGVTIFSDAVSTECGSATSAVGPFYCPLDQTIYLDLGFFNDLETRFGAEGGPFAEMYVVSHEYGHHIQNLLGLLDAGRDTGAEGGAVRTELQADCFAGLWGGDAVETGFLEPLTREQVAQALDAAAAIGDDRIQERMQGQVDPHAWTHGSAEQRQEWLINGLEGSSLADCDTFNADI
;
A
#
# COMPACT_ATOMS: atom_id res chain seq x y z
N MET A 1 -16.21 -13.45 7.29
CA MET A 1 -16.30 -13.06 5.87
C MET A 1 -16.23 -11.56 5.83
N THR A 2 -15.49 -10.99 4.92
CA THR A 2 -15.23 -9.54 4.86
C THR A 2 -16.03 -8.88 3.74
N PHE A 3 -16.10 -9.53 2.58
CA PHE A 3 -16.91 -9.07 1.45
C PHE A 3 -18.31 -9.64 1.49
N ARG A 4 -19.27 -8.85 1.04
CA ARG A 4 -20.63 -9.34 0.73
C ARG A 4 -20.51 -10.40 -0.36
N PRO A 5 -20.98 -11.64 -0.13
CA PRO A 5 -20.67 -12.74 -1.06
C PRO A 5 -21.24 -12.54 -2.47
N ASP A 6 -22.32 -11.78 -2.59
CA ASP A 6 -23.11 -11.53 -3.78
C ASP A 6 -22.70 -10.27 -4.56
N VAL A 7 -21.69 -9.53 -4.09
CA VAL A 7 -21.19 -8.37 -4.83
C VAL A 7 -20.41 -8.82 -6.07
N ASP A 8 -20.72 -8.22 -7.22
CA ASP A 8 -19.99 -8.45 -8.45
C ASP A 8 -18.62 -7.75 -8.42
N LEU A 9 -17.58 -8.45 -8.85
CA LEU A 9 -16.24 -7.91 -9.01
C LEU A 9 -15.87 -7.77 -10.48
N ASP A 10 -15.15 -6.69 -10.81
CA ASP A 10 -14.53 -6.50 -12.12
C ASP A 10 -13.03 -6.75 -12.03
N PRO A 11 -12.55 -7.96 -12.35
CA PRO A 11 -11.12 -8.27 -12.30
C PRO A 11 -10.29 -7.48 -13.33
N GLY A 12 -10.94 -6.90 -14.36
CA GLY A 12 -10.30 -6.02 -15.33
C GLY A 12 -9.76 -4.72 -14.72
N ARG A 13 -10.20 -4.38 -13.51
CA ARG A 13 -9.70 -3.22 -12.75
C ARG A 13 -8.24 -3.37 -12.30
N VAL A 14 -7.75 -4.58 -12.19
CA VAL A 14 -6.39 -4.90 -11.72
C VAL A 14 -5.62 -5.63 -12.81
N ARG A 15 -4.44 -5.15 -13.14
CA ARG A 15 -3.53 -5.77 -14.10
C ARG A 15 -2.69 -6.84 -13.41
N ASP A 16 -2.77 -8.08 -13.87
CA ASP A 16 -1.95 -9.19 -13.38
C ASP A 16 -0.79 -9.46 -14.33
N VAL A 17 0.45 -9.27 -13.85
CA VAL A 17 1.67 -9.55 -14.61
C VAL A 17 2.52 -10.64 -13.98
N ARG A 18 1.99 -11.38 -13.00
CA ARG A 18 2.69 -12.50 -12.36
C ARG A 18 3.15 -13.53 -13.38
N GLY A 19 4.31 -14.15 -13.10
CA GLY A 19 4.89 -15.19 -13.97
C GLY A 19 5.49 -14.67 -15.27
N ARG A 20 5.51 -13.37 -15.53
CA ARG A 20 6.17 -12.80 -16.71
C ARG A 20 7.65 -12.57 -16.43
N ARG A 21 8.52 -13.05 -17.33
CA ARG A 21 9.95 -12.78 -17.24
C ARG A 21 10.23 -11.37 -17.73
N VAL A 22 10.83 -10.55 -16.86
CA VAL A 22 11.39 -9.25 -17.24
C VAL A 22 12.58 -9.49 -18.17
N ARG A 23 12.48 -9.10 -19.44
CA ARG A 23 13.62 -9.11 -20.38
C ARG A 23 14.33 -7.77 -20.28
N GLY A 24 15.58 -7.86 -19.99
CA GLY A 24 16.49 -6.83 -19.59
C GLY A 24 16.61 -5.54 -20.40
N GLY A 25 16.69 -4.41 -19.71
CA GLY A 25 17.03 -3.05 -20.18
C GLY A 25 17.44 -2.18 -18.99
N GLY A 26 18.39 -1.28 -19.20
CA GLY A 26 19.19 -0.62 -18.16
C GLY A 26 18.46 0.35 -17.21
N LEU A 27 19.10 0.55 -16.06
CA LEU A 27 18.67 1.35 -14.92
C LEU A 27 18.63 2.87 -15.21
N ALA A 28 17.53 3.48 -14.87
CA ALA A 28 17.48 4.91 -14.58
C ALA A 28 16.91 5.07 -13.15
N VAL A 29 17.72 5.60 -12.24
CA VAL A 29 17.28 5.92 -10.87
C VAL A 29 16.63 7.29 -10.89
N GLY A 30 15.30 7.33 -10.84
CA GLY A 30 14.53 8.56 -10.63
C GLY A 30 14.05 8.59 -9.17
N GLY A 31 14.43 9.64 -8.42
CA GLY A 31 14.07 9.78 -7.02
C GLY A 31 12.59 10.16 -6.84
N GLY A 32 11.81 9.27 -6.26
CA GLY A 32 10.44 9.51 -5.80
C GLY A 32 10.25 8.90 -4.39
N VAL A 33 9.16 9.24 -3.70
CA VAL A 33 8.88 8.79 -2.31
C VAL A 33 8.86 7.27 -2.17
N GLY A 34 8.38 6.54 -3.20
CA GLY A 34 8.48 5.07 -3.26
C GLY A 34 9.90 4.53 -3.17
N THR A 35 10.91 5.34 -3.54
CA THR A 35 12.32 4.96 -3.44
C THR A 35 12.81 4.94 -1.98
N LEU A 36 12.16 5.67 -1.07
CA LEU A 36 12.58 5.73 0.35
C LEU A 36 12.23 4.45 1.09
N ILE A 37 11.08 3.84 0.80
CA ILE A 37 10.70 2.53 1.36
C ILE A 37 11.73 1.47 0.91
N ILE A 38 12.10 1.47 -0.37
CA ILE A 38 13.11 0.59 -0.95
C ILE A 38 14.46 0.72 -0.23
N VAL A 39 14.93 1.96 -0.06
CA VAL A 39 16.24 2.23 0.54
C VAL A 39 16.25 1.86 2.03
N ALA A 40 15.19 2.16 2.76
CA ALA A 40 15.11 1.81 4.18
C ALA A 40 15.10 0.28 4.38
N LEU A 41 14.30 -0.47 3.63
CA LEU A 41 14.26 -1.93 3.70
C LEU A 41 15.59 -2.59 3.28
N ILE A 42 16.28 -2.06 2.28
CA ILE A 42 17.58 -2.57 1.83
C ILE A 42 18.68 -2.29 2.87
N LEU A 43 18.74 -1.07 3.40
CA LEU A 43 19.72 -0.72 4.44
C LEU A 43 19.46 -1.48 5.76
N LEU A 44 18.18 -1.73 6.08
CA LEU A 44 17.77 -2.48 7.26
C LEU A 44 18.01 -4.00 7.12
N SER A 45 17.96 -4.55 5.90
CA SER A 45 18.24 -5.99 5.65
C SER A 45 19.71 -6.34 5.56
N GLY A 46 20.63 -5.37 5.71
CA GLY A 46 22.07 -5.61 5.59
C GLY A 46 22.53 -5.93 4.16
N GLY A 47 21.69 -5.67 3.16
CA GLY A 47 22.01 -5.85 1.75
C GLY A 47 22.90 -4.74 1.22
N ASP A 48 23.87 -5.10 0.36
CA ASP A 48 24.69 -4.13 -0.35
C ASP A 48 23.87 -3.56 -1.53
N LEU A 49 23.72 -2.24 -1.56
CA LEU A 49 23.01 -1.52 -2.63
C LEU A 49 23.57 -1.84 -4.02
N GLY A 50 24.86 -2.19 -4.09
CA GLY A 50 25.55 -2.54 -5.31
C GLY A 50 25.13 -3.88 -5.93
N ASP A 51 24.83 -4.87 -5.11
CA ASP A 51 24.42 -6.21 -5.57
C ASP A 51 22.98 -6.22 -6.12
N ILE A 52 22.11 -5.35 -5.60
CA ILE A 52 20.69 -5.25 -6.01
C ILE A 52 20.55 -4.36 -7.25
N LEU A 53 21.34 -3.28 -7.32
CA LEU A 53 21.32 -2.33 -8.46
C LEU A 53 22.10 -2.83 -9.68
N GLY A 54 22.99 -3.82 -9.52
CA GLY A 54 23.91 -4.28 -10.57
C GLY A 54 23.38 -5.35 -11.52
N GLY A 55 22.18 -5.90 -11.32
CA GLY A 55 21.80 -7.17 -11.93
C GLY A 55 20.59 -7.19 -12.89
N LEU A 56 19.79 -6.15 -13.07
CA LEU A 56 18.55 -6.26 -13.84
C LEU A 56 18.45 -5.23 -14.98
N PRO A 57 18.35 -5.68 -16.23
CA PRO A 57 17.98 -4.86 -17.36
C PRO A 57 16.45 -4.74 -17.48
N ALA A 58 15.89 -3.53 -17.51
CA ALA A 58 14.47 -3.28 -17.68
C ALA A 58 14.02 -3.25 -19.16
N ALA A 59 12.90 -3.90 -19.46
CA ALA A 59 12.16 -3.75 -20.71
C ALA A 59 10.66 -3.60 -20.43
N PRO A 60 9.92 -2.82 -21.25
CA PRO A 60 8.48 -2.67 -21.08
C PRO A 60 7.76 -4.00 -21.16
N VAL A 61 6.82 -4.23 -20.26
CA VAL A 61 5.97 -5.42 -20.26
C VAL A 61 4.78 -5.17 -21.19
N GLU A 62 4.94 -5.45 -22.49
CA GLU A 62 3.81 -5.54 -23.42
C GLU A 62 3.28 -6.97 -23.43
N GLY A 63 2.00 -7.14 -23.10
CA GLY A 63 1.29 -8.41 -23.17
C GLY A 63 -0.16 -8.26 -22.72
N PRO A 64 -1.08 -9.16 -23.13
CA PRO A 64 -2.48 -9.05 -22.79
C PRO A 64 -2.71 -9.05 -21.29
N VAL A 65 -3.67 -8.23 -20.85
CA VAL A 65 -4.12 -8.09 -19.46
C VAL A 65 -4.51 -9.46 -18.89
N GLY A 66 -4.14 -9.69 -17.63
CA GLY A 66 -4.19 -10.92 -16.89
C GLY A 66 -5.39 -11.83 -17.10
N SER A 67 -5.14 -12.95 -17.81
CA SER A 67 -6.19 -13.93 -18.11
C SER A 67 -6.60 -14.80 -16.90
N GLN A 68 -5.83 -14.81 -15.81
CA GLN A 68 -6.16 -15.62 -14.63
C GLN A 68 -7.19 -14.95 -13.72
N LEU A 69 -7.06 -13.64 -13.43
CA LEU A 69 -8.04 -12.92 -12.62
C LEU A 69 -9.41 -12.83 -13.29
N VAL A 70 -9.45 -12.62 -14.61
CA VAL A 70 -10.69 -12.43 -15.40
C VAL A 70 -11.67 -13.61 -15.27
N ASN A 71 -11.19 -14.81 -15.02
CA ASN A 71 -12.02 -16.02 -14.93
C ASN A 71 -12.20 -16.56 -13.50
N GLU A 72 -11.65 -15.88 -12.51
CA GLU A 72 -11.55 -16.46 -11.17
C GLU A 72 -11.93 -15.51 -10.02
N CYS A 73 -12.17 -14.22 -10.30
CA CYS A 73 -12.52 -13.20 -9.32
C CYS A 73 -13.81 -12.47 -9.75
N GLU A 74 -14.93 -13.18 -9.79
CA GLU A 74 -16.19 -12.64 -10.28
C GLU A 74 -17.09 -12.10 -9.15
N SER A 75 -16.83 -12.52 -7.90
CA SER A 75 -17.73 -12.23 -6.78
C SER A 75 -17.01 -11.95 -5.46
N GLY A 76 -17.73 -11.32 -4.53
CA GLY A 76 -17.26 -11.18 -3.15
C GLY A 76 -17.03 -12.53 -2.45
N ALA A 77 -17.71 -13.60 -2.87
CA ALA A 77 -17.44 -14.94 -2.38
C ALA A 77 -16.01 -15.40 -2.75
N ASP A 78 -15.53 -15.06 -3.96
CA ASP A 78 -14.16 -15.34 -4.39
C ASP A 78 -13.16 -14.49 -3.59
N ALA A 79 -13.46 -13.21 -3.34
CA ALA A 79 -12.64 -12.32 -2.51
C ALA A 79 -12.52 -12.82 -1.07
N ASN A 80 -13.53 -13.48 -0.52
CA ASN A 80 -13.47 -14.08 0.81
C ASN A 80 -12.57 -15.32 0.89
N GLN A 81 -12.30 -15.98 -0.25
CA GLN A 81 -11.52 -17.23 -0.30
C GLN A 81 -10.10 -17.02 -0.82
N ARG A 82 -9.90 -16.05 -1.71
CA ARG A 82 -8.65 -15.87 -2.44
C ARG A 82 -8.08 -14.47 -2.21
N GLN A 83 -6.79 -14.40 -1.96
CA GLN A 83 -6.06 -13.16 -1.71
C GLN A 83 -6.09 -12.22 -2.92
N ASP A 84 -5.79 -12.71 -4.12
CA ASP A 84 -5.78 -11.88 -5.33
C ASP A 84 -7.18 -11.31 -5.66
N CYS A 85 -8.25 -12.10 -5.47
CA CYS A 85 -9.62 -11.60 -5.61
C CYS A 85 -9.98 -10.59 -4.51
N ARG A 86 -9.46 -10.77 -3.30
CA ARG A 86 -9.62 -9.82 -2.19
C ARG A 86 -9.02 -8.47 -2.53
N LEU A 87 -7.84 -8.43 -3.16
CA LEU A 87 -7.23 -7.18 -3.61
C LEU A 87 -8.06 -6.50 -4.72
N VAL A 88 -8.63 -7.29 -5.65
CA VAL A 88 -9.57 -6.75 -6.66
C VAL A 88 -10.77 -6.10 -5.99
N GLY A 89 -11.40 -6.75 -5.02
CA GLY A 89 -12.54 -6.22 -4.28
C GLY A 89 -12.19 -4.99 -3.45
N ALA A 90 -11.03 -5.00 -2.78
CA ALA A 90 -10.54 -3.86 -2.01
C ALA A 90 -10.34 -2.61 -2.90
N VAL A 91 -9.69 -2.78 -4.07
CA VAL A 91 -9.48 -1.68 -5.02
C VAL A 91 -10.79 -1.10 -5.51
N GLN A 92 -11.79 -1.93 -5.80
CA GLN A 92 -13.09 -1.43 -6.26
C GLN A 92 -13.86 -0.71 -5.15
N SER A 93 -13.80 -1.20 -3.92
CA SER A 93 -14.36 -0.52 -2.75
C SER A 93 -13.68 0.85 -2.54
N LEU A 94 -12.35 0.92 -2.63
CA LEU A 94 -11.59 2.17 -2.57
C LEU A 94 -11.95 3.14 -3.71
N ASP A 95 -12.14 2.62 -4.92
CA ASP A 95 -12.57 3.41 -6.07
C ASP A 95 -13.92 4.09 -5.82
N VAL A 96 -14.88 3.38 -5.21
CA VAL A 96 -16.19 3.95 -4.87
C VAL A 96 -16.05 5.00 -3.79
N TYR A 97 -15.42 4.66 -2.67
CA TYR A 97 -15.22 5.56 -1.54
C TYR A 97 -14.56 6.88 -1.96
N TRP A 98 -13.42 6.81 -2.62
CA TRP A 98 -12.68 8.02 -3.01
C TRP A 98 -13.38 8.79 -4.14
N THR A 99 -14.14 8.11 -5.01
CA THR A 99 -14.99 8.82 -6.00
C THR A 99 -16.04 9.68 -5.30
N ASP A 100 -16.67 9.17 -4.26
CA ASP A 100 -17.68 9.91 -3.51
C ASP A 100 -17.08 11.07 -2.71
N VAL A 101 -15.91 10.86 -2.09
CA VAL A 101 -15.16 11.92 -1.39
C VAL A 101 -14.79 13.07 -2.33
N PHE A 102 -14.24 12.78 -3.52
CA PHE A 102 -13.88 13.80 -4.50
C PHE A 102 -15.13 14.50 -5.07
N ALA A 103 -16.19 13.75 -5.35
CA ALA A 103 -17.45 14.31 -5.85
C ALA A 103 -18.09 15.26 -4.84
N ALA A 104 -18.01 14.98 -3.54
CA ALA A 104 -18.49 15.87 -2.48
C ALA A 104 -17.77 17.24 -2.47
N SER A 105 -16.53 17.29 -2.98
CA SER A 105 -15.75 18.53 -3.15
C SER A 105 -15.90 19.14 -4.55
N GLY A 106 -16.73 18.57 -5.43
CA GLY A 106 -16.93 19.01 -6.81
C GLY A 106 -15.83 18.61 -7.77
N GLU A 107 -14.93 17.71 -7.35
CA GLU A 107 -13.81 17.22 -8.14
C GLU A 107 -14.08 15.81 -8.69
N GLN A 108 -13.29 15.38 -9.65
CA GLN A 108 -13.34 14.02 -10.18
C GLN A 108 -12.09 13.25 -9.76
N LEU A 109 -12.29 12.06 -9.18
CA LEU A 109 -11.18 11.16 -8.88
C LEU A 109 -10.56 10.63 -10.18
N GLN A 110 -9.27 10.85 -10.35
CA GLN A 110 -8.45 10.09 -11.28
C GLN A 110 -8.00 8.81 -10.57
N LYS A 111 -8.54 7.66 -10.94
CA LYS A 111 -8.22 6.38 -10.30
C LYS A 111 -6.78 5.95 -10.61
N PRO A 112 -6.05 5.35 -9.64
CA PRO A 112 -4.71 4.83 -9.90
C PRO A 112 -4.76 3.60 -10.81
N GLY A 113 -3.67 3.33 -11.54
CA GLY A 113 -3.40 1.98 -12.03
C GLY A 113 -3.19 1.03 -10.86
N VAL A 114 -3.52 -0.25 -11.02
CA VAL A 114 -3.15 -1.28 -10.03
C VAL A 114 -2.57 -2.48 -10.76
N THR A 115 -1.37 -2.91 -10.33
CA THR A 115 -0.65 -4.02 -10.96
C THR A 115 -0.20 -5.01 -9.90
N ILE A 116 -0.62 -6.28 -10.05
CA ILE A 116 -0.10 -7.40 -9.26
C ILE A 116 1.08 -8.01 -10.01
N PHE A 117 2.20 -8.17 -9.32
CA PHE A 117 3.42 -8.74 -9.87
C PHE A 117 4.01 -9.84 -8.97
N SER A 118 5.04 -10.52 -9.44
CA SER A 118 5.90 -11.41 -8.66
C SER A 118 7.35 -11.25 -9.11
N ASP A 119 8.28 -11.44 -8.19
CA ASP A 119 9.73 -11.36 -8.38
C ASP A 119 10.23 -9.93 -8.71
N ALA A 120 9.88 -9.40 -9.88
CA ALA A 120 10.31 -8.07 -10.31
C ALA A 120 9.30 -7.41 -11.25
N VAL A 121 9.27 -6.06 -11.22
CA VAL A 121 8.45 -5.24 -12.11
C VAL A 121 9.24 -3.99 -12.53
N SER A 122 8.98 -3.51 -13.75
CA SER A 122 9.48 -2.22 -14.25
C SER A 122 8.36 -1.19 -14.24
N THR A 123 8.66 -0.02 -13.70
CA THR A 123 7.74 1.10 -13.54
C THR A 123 8.39 2.38 -14.06
N GLU A 124 7.67 3.48 -14.17
CA GLU A 124 8.28 4.78 -14.47
C GLU A 124 9.15 5.32 -13.33
N CYS A 125 8.94 4.83 -12.10
CA CYS A 125 9.79 5.15 -10.95
C CYS A 125 11.08 4.31 -10.90
N GLY A 126 11.25 3.34 -11.80
CA GLY A 126 12.39 2.43 -11.86
C GLY A 126 11.97 0.96 -11.76
N SER A 127 12.96 0.08 -11.64
CA SER A 127 12.72 -1.36 -11.44
C SER A 127 12.58 -1.65 -9.95
N ALA A 128 11.62 -2.48 -9.59
CA ALA A 128 11.39 -2.96 -8.24
C ALA A 128 11.36 -4.49 -8.19
N THR A 129 11.76 -5.06 -7.06
CA THR A 129 11.68 -6.50 -6.78
C THR A 129 10.73 -6.74 -5.62
N SER A 130 10.36 -8.00 -5.38
CA SER A 130 9.54 -8.40 -4.22
C SER A 130 10.09 -7.95 -2.87
N ALA A 131 11.40 -7.68 -2.77
CA ALA A 131 12.02 -7.16 -1.55
C ALA A 131 11.55 -5.74 -1.15
N VAL A 132 10.96 -5.01 -2.11
CA VAL A 132 10.42 -3.65 -1.89
C VAL A 132 9.10 -3.67 -1.14
N GLY A 133 8.33 -4.74 -1.28
CA GLY A 133 6.93 -4.80 -0.84
C GLY A 133 5.98 -4.08 -1.81
N PRO A 134 4.74 -3.85 -1.41
CA PRO A 134 3.79 -2.97 -2.09
C PRO A 134 4.30 -1.53 -2.16
N PHE A 135 3.97 -0.81 -3.22
CA PHE A 135 4.33 0.61 -3.34
C PHE A 135 3.47 1.34 -4.37
N TYR A 136 3.36 2.65 -4.20
CA TYR A 136 2.78 3.56 -5.18
C TYR A 136 3.89 4.27 -5.98
N CYS A 137 3.77 4.30 -7.31
CA CYS A 137 4.65 5.09 -8.18
C CYS A 137 3.91 6.35 -8.66
N PRO A 138 4.34 7.57 -8.25
CA PRO A 138 3.66 8.80 -8.64
C PRO A 138 3.85 9.17 -10.11
N LEU A 139 4.91 8.69 -10.78
CA LEU A 139 5.19 9.04 -12.18
C LEU A 139 4.21 8.37 -13.15
N ASP A 140 3.82 7.12 -12.90
CA ASP A 140 2.82 6.40 -13.69
C ASP A 140 1.47 6.24 -12.97
N GLN A 141 1.36 6.82 -11.76
CA GLN A 141 0.16 6.80 -10.93
C GLN A 141 -0.39 5.39 -10.71
N THR A 142 0.49 4.44 -10.45
CA THR A 142 0.15 3.02 -10.34
C THR A 142 0.58 2.45 -8.99
N ILE A 143 -0.31 1.68 -8.38
CA ILE A 143 -0.04 0.87 -7.18
C ILE A 143 0.48 -0.48 -7.65
N TYR A 144 1.59 -0.91 -7.09
CA TYR A 144 2.24 -2.19 -7.38
C TYR A 144 2.18 -3.10 -6.17
N LEU A 145 1.62 -4.30 -6.34
CA LEU A 145 1.36 -5.25 -5.26
C LEU A 145 2.06 -6.57 -5.53
N ASP A 146 3.00 -6.95 -4.67
CA ASP A 146 3.52 -8.32 -4.64
C ASP A 146 2.76 -9.14 -3.58
N LEU A 147 2.08 -10.19 -3.99
CA LEU A 147 1.32 -11.04 -3.06
C LEU A 147 2.22 -11.77 -2.06
N GLY A 148 3.50 -11.99 -2.39
CA GLY A 148 4.48 -12.58 -1.48
C GLY A 148 4.73 -11.73 -0.23
N PHE A 149 4.55 -10.41 -0.35
CA PHE A 149 4.72 -9.49 0.78
C PHE A 149 3.81 -9.83 1.98
N PHE A 150 2.60 -10.26 1.75
CA PHE A 150 1.67 -10.58 2.84
C PHE A 150 2.16 -11.78 3.66
N ASN A 151 2.82 -12.75 3.03
CA ASN A 151 3.51 -13.79 3.77
C ASN A 151 4.74 -13.25 4.53
N ASP A 152 5.47 -12.31 3.95
CA ASP A 152 6.58 -11.65 4.64
C ASP A 152 6.10 -10.80 5.82
N LEU A 153 4.94 -10.15 5.70
CA LEU A 153 4.31 -9.39 6.78
C LEU A 153 4.07 -10.26 8.01
N GLU A 154 3.65 -11.51 7.83
CA GLU A 154 3.48 -12.49 8.91
C GLU A 154 4.82 -13.07 9.38
N THR A 155 5.64 -13.60 8.46
CA THR A 155 6.81 -14.42 8.81
C THR A 155 8.04 -13.61 9.16
N ARG A 156 8.25 -12.46 8.53
CA ARG A 156 9.42 -11.58 8.74
C ARG A 156 9.11 -10.42 9.67
N PHE A 157 7.98 -9.76 9.49
CA PHE A 157 7.60 -8.60 10.30
C PHE A 157 6.75 -8.98 11.52
N GLY A 158 6.17 -10.19 11.55
CA GLY A 158 5.53 -10.79 12.71
C GLY A 158 4.12 -10.26 12.97
N ALA A 159 3.46 -9.76 11.96
CA ALA A 159 2.03 -9.48 12.03
C ALA A 159 1.22 -10.78 12.14
N GLU A 160 0.02 -10.68 12.70
CA GLU A 160 -0.93 -11.80 12.73
C GLU A 160 -1.51 -12.11 11.34
N GLY A 161 -1.44 -11.12 10.41
CA GLY A 161 -2.01 -11.22 9.09
C GLY A 161 -3.54 -11.13 9.07
N GLY A 162 -4.12 -11.66 8.00
CA GLY A 162 -5.56 -11.74 7.85
C GLY A 162 -6.14 -10.84 6.76
N PRO A 163 -7.41 -11.07 6.37
CA PRO A 163 -8.02 -10.40 5.22
C PRO A 163 -8.03 -8.87 5.30
N PHE A 164 -8.24 -8.31 6.48
CA PHE A 164 -8.30 -6.85 6.61
C PHE A 164 -6.90 -6.22 6.73
N ALA A 165 -5.89 -6.95 7.23
CA ALA A 165 -4.49 -6.54 7.14
C ALA A 165 -4.04 -6.36 5.69
N GLU A 166 -4.41 -7.31 4.80
CA GLU A 166 -4.11 -7.21 3.37
C GLU A 166 -4.78 -5.99 2.71
N MET A 167 -6.05 -5.75 3.03
CA MET A 167 -6.80 -4.61 2.50
C MET A 167 -6.29 -3.28 3.03
N TYR A 168 -5.84 -3.22 4.29
CA TYR A 168 -5.18 -2.04 4.86
C TYR A 168 -3.96 -1.64 4.04
N VAL A 169 -3.08 -2.59 3.70
CA VAL A 169 -1.89 -2.30 2.88
C VAL A 169 -2.28 -1.70 1.52
N VAL A 170 -3.29 -2.27 0.84
CA VAL A 170 -3.78 -1.73 -0.43
C VAL A 170 -4.33 -0.32 -0.26
N SER A 171 -5.07 -0.09 0.83
CA SER A 171 -5.66 1.22 1.14
C SER A 171 -4.61 2.26 1.48
N HIS A 172 -3.53 1.88 2.16
CA HIS A 172 -2.38 2.73 2.43
C HIS A 172 -1.71 3.20 1.12
N GLU A 173 -1.44 2.27 0.20
CA GLU A 173 -0.89 2.62 -1.13
C GLU A 173 -1.84 3.50 -1.95
N TYR A 174 -3.14 3.28 -1.81
CA TYR A 174 -4.15 4.16 -2.38
C TYR A 174 -4.12 5.54 -1.72
N GLY A 175 -3.84 5.62 -0.42
CA GLY A 175 -3.61 6.86 0.32
C GLY A 175 -2.49 7.70 -0.30
N HIS A 176 -1.37 7.09 -0.69
CA HIS A 176 -0.29 7.79 -1.41
C HIS A 176 -0.75 8.33 -2.77
N HIS A 177 -1.64 7.61 -3.47
CA HIS A 177 -2.24 8.16 -4.68
C HIS A 177 -3.10 9.39 -4.39
N ILE A 178 -3.91 9.37 -3.35
CA ILE A 178 -4.71 10.53 -2.93
C ILE A 178 -3.80 11.71 -2.56
N GLN A 179 -2.72 11.47 -1.80
CA GLN A 179 -1.72 12.50 -1.50
C GLN A 179 -1.11 13.12 -2.78
N ASN A 180 -0.82 12.29 -3.78
CA ASN A 180 -0.31 12.75 -5.07
C ASN A 180 -1.32 13.66 -5.77
N LEU A 181 -2.60 13.30 -5.82
CA LEU A 181 -3.65 14.11 -6.42
C LEU A 181 -3.86 15.45 -5.70
N LEU A 182 -3.72 15.45 -4.36
CA LEU A 182 -3.84 16.64 -3.52
C LEU A 182 -2.55 17.47 -3.48
N GLY A 183 -1.45 17.03 -4.11
CA GLY A 183 -0.15 17.72 -4.08
C GLY A 183 0.56 17.65 -2.73
N LEU A 184 0.23 16.67 -1.88
CA LEU A 184 0.77 16.51 -0.53
C LEU A 184 1.95 15.53 -0.46
N LEU A 185 2.15 14.69 -1.48
CA LEU A 185 3.16 13.64 -1.48
C LEU A 185 4.61 14.14 -1.32
N ASP A 186 4.88 15.37 -1.72
CA ASP A 186 6.19 16.03 -1.61
C ASP A 186 6.24 17.10 -0.49
N ALA A 187 5.28 17.13 0.42
CA ALA A 187 5.16 18.16 1.45
C ALA A 187 6.32 18.14 2.48
N GLY A 188 6.99 16.99 2.63
CA GLY A 188 8.20 16.88 3.46
C GLY A 188 8.93 15.56 3.19
N ARG A 189 10.27 15.61 3.17
CA ARG A 189 11.13 14.45 2.90
C ARG A 189 12.22 14.24 3.95
N ASP A 190 12.26 15.07 4.97
CA ASP A 190 13.18 14.93 6.08
C ASP A 190 12.79 13.70 6.92
N THR A 191 13.82 12.99 7.39
CA THR A 191 13.68 11.80 8.24
C THR A 191 13.56 12.20 9.71
N GLY A 192 13.13 11.28 10.54
CA GLY A 192 12.99 11.45 11.97
C GLY A 192 11.56 11.27 12.45
N ALA A 193 11.38 11.03 13.74
CA ALA A 193 10.08 10.68 14.33
C ALA A 193 8.96 11.72 14.06
N GLU A 194 9.32 12.97 13.81
CA GLU A 194 8.40 14.07 13.46
C GLU A 194 8.69 14.61 12.05
N GLY A 195 9.51 13.93 11.26
CA GLY A 195 9.93 14.34 9.93
C GLY A 195 8.80 14.28 8.90
N GLY A 196 8.96 15.02 7.80
CA GLY A 196 7.97 15.09 6.74
C GLY A 196 7.71 13.74 6.09
N ALA A 197 8.71 12.87 5.99
CA ALA A 197 8.53 11.50 5.49
C ALA A 197 7.55 10.73 6.39
N VAL A 198 7.75 10.74 7.71
CA VAL A 198 6.86 10.11 8.68
C VAL A 198 5.45 10.69 8.59
N ARG A 199 5.30 12.02 8.51
CA ARG A 199 3.98 12.67 8.37
C ARG A 199 3.24 12.22 7.11
N THR A 200 3.95 12.02 6.00
CA THR A 200 3.38 11.49 4.76
C THR A 200 2.84 10.07 4.96
N GLU A 201 3.60 9.20 5.61
CA GLU A 201 3.20 7.82 5.88
C GLU A 201 2.00 7.73 6.83
N LEU A 202 2.03 8.51 7.93
CA LEU A 202 0.92 8.55 8.89
C LEU A 202 -0.36 9.10 8.27
N GLN A 203 -0.25 10.05 7.32
CA GLN A 203 -1.41 10.51 6.57
C GLN A 203 -1.98 9.43 5.66
N ALA A 204 -1.13 8.60 5.03
CA ALA A 204 -1.59 7.46 4.23
C ALA A 204 -2.29 6.42 5.12
N ASP A 205 -1.80 6.15 6.34
CA ASP A 205 -2.47 5.31 7.32
C ASP A 205 -3.84 5.89 7.72
N CYS A 206 -3.93 7.20 7.95
CA CYS A 206 -5.18 7.86 8.25
C CYS A 206 -6.18 7.78 7.08
N PHE A 207 -5.74 7.98 5.84
CA PHE A 207 -6.58 7.81 4.66
C PHE A 207 -7.06 6.36 4.50
N ALA A 208 -6.23 5.39 4.84
CA ALA A 208 -6.64 3.99 4.91
C ALA A 208 -7.72 3.78 5.98
N GLY A 209 -7.58 4.46 7.12
CA GLY A 209 -8.58 4.46 8.19
C GLY A 209 -9.92 5.06 7.76
N LEU A 210 -9.92 6.23 7.09
CA LEU A 210 -11.15 6.87 6.58
C LEU A 210 -11.95 5.91 5.67
N TRP A 211 -11.27 5.26 4.72
CA TRP A 211 -11.95 4.23 3.91
C TRP A 211 -12.46 3.09 4.78
N GLY A 212 -11.65 2.59 5.74
CA GLY A 212 -12.02 1.48 6.60
C GLY A 212 -13.27 1.77 7.44
N GLY A 213 -13.42 3.00 7.97
CA GLY A 213 -14.58 3.45 8.72
C GLY A 213 -15.87 3.43 7.91
N ASP A 214 -15.79 3.83 6.64
CA ASP A 214 -16.93 3.94 5.72
C ASP A 214 -16.98 2.79 4.67
N ALA A 215 -16.14 1.75 4.80
CA ALA A 215 -16.02 0.70 3.80
C ALA A 215 -17.33 -0.05 3.51
N VAL A 216 -18.24 -0.14 4.48
CA VAL A 216 -19.58 -0.75 4.33
C VAL A 216 -20.44 0.04 3.35
N GLU A 217 -20.35 1.37 3.37
CA GLU A 217 -21.16 2.25 2.54
C GLU A 217 -20.82 2.12 1.04
N THR A 218 -19.62 1.59 0.73
CA THR A 218 -19.23 1.29 -0.66
C THR A 218 -20.03 0.16 -1.30
N GLY A 219 -20.75 -0.62 -0.49
CA GLY A 219 -21.55 -1.76 -0.93
C GLY A 219 -20.79 -3.07 -1.15
N PHE A 220 -19.46 -3.05 -0.99
CA PHE A 220 -18.61 -4.23 -1.18
C PHE A 220 -18.41 -5.06 0.10
N LEU A 221 -18.34 -4.41 1.26
CA LEU A 221 -17.96 -5.05 2.51
C LEU A 221 -19.14 -5.21 3.47
N GLU A 222 -19.06 -6.23 4.30
CA GLU A 222 -19.86 -6.38 5.51
C GLU A 222 -19.26 -5.50 6.63
N PRO A 223 -20.03 -5.16 7.68
CA PRO A 223 -19.51 -4.41 8.81
C PRO A 223 -18.26 -5.05 9.40
N LEU A 224 -17.23 -4.23 9.60
CA LEU A 224 -15.96 -4.71 10.13
C LEU A 224 -16.12 -5.19 11.58
N THR A 225 -15.55 -6.34 11.87
CA THR A 225 -15.47 -6.86 13.23
C THR A 225 -14.27 -6.22 13.96
N ARG A 226 -14.31 -6.25 15.29
CA ARG A 226 -13.18 -5.81 16.12
C ARG A 226 -11.89 -6.56 15.80
N GLU A 227 -12.00 -7.84 15.47
CA GLU A 227 -10.87 -8.69 15.10
C GLU A 227 -10.23 -8.20 13.78
N GLN A 228 -11.05 -7.85 12.80
CA GLN A 228 -10.54 -7.31 11.52
C GLN A 228 -9.85 -5.96 11.70
N VAL A 229 -10.42 -5.06 12.51
CA VAL A 229 -9.76 -3.79 12.86
C VAL A 229 -8.42 -4.07 13.56
N ALA A 230 -8.38 -5.03 14.50
CA ALA A 230 -7.16 -5.42 15.18
C ALA A 230 -6.09 -5.97 14.20
N GLN A 231 -6.49 -6.73 13.17
CA GLN A 231 -5.58 -7.20 12.11
C GLN A 231 -4.90 -6.04 11.37
N ALA A 232 -5.65 -4.99 10.99
CA ALA A 232 -5.07 -3.82 10.34
C ALA A 232 -4.12 -3.05 11.28
N LEU A 233 -4.52 -2.84 12.53
CA LEU A 233 -3.69 -2.16 13.53
C LEU A 233 -2.39 -2.94 13.82
N ASP A 234 -2.46 -4.25 13.87
CA ASP A 234 -1.30 -5.12 14.05
C ASP A 234 -0.37 -5.07 12.82
N ALA A 235 -0.93 -5.08 11.62
CA ALA A 235 -0.15 -4.93 10.38
C ALA A 235 0.56 -3.56 10.33
N ALA A 236 -0.14 -2.47 10.66
CA ALA A 236 0.44 -1.13 10.75
C ALA A 236 1.60 -1.07 11.76
N ALA A 237 1.39 -1.66 12.95
CA ALA A 237 2.42 -1.75 13.98
C ALA A 237 3.63 -2.58 13.55
N ALA A 238 3.41 -3.71 12.87
CA ALA A 238 4.48 -4.63 12.48
C ALA A 238 5.50 -4.00 11.52
N ILE A 239 5.07 -3.02 10.72
CA ILE A 239 5.90 -2.29 9.77
C ILE A 239 6.29 -0.88 10.26
N GLY A 240 6.14 -0.60 11.56
CA GLY A 240 6.70 0.59 12.20
C GLY A 240 8.23 0.53 12.25
N ASP A 241 8.89 1.67 12.03
CA ASP A 241 10.35 1.76 11.99
C ASP A 241 11.02 1.25 13.29
N ASP A 242 10.42 1.52 14.44
CA ASP A 242 10.89 1.03 15.74
C ASP A 242 10.90 -0.51 15.81
N ARG A 243 9.83 -1.15 15.33
CA ARG A 243 9.69 -2.62 15.31
C ARG A 243 10.65 -3.26 14.33
N ILE A 244 10.79 -2.68 13.14
CA ILE A 244 11.71 -3.16 12.11
C ILE A 244 13.16 -3.02 12.60
N GLN A 245 13.54 -1.85 13.13
CA GLN A 245 14.89 -1.60 13.62
C GLN A 245 15.25 -2.48 14.82
N GLU A 246 14.35 -2.62 15.80
CA GLU A 246 14.57 -3.49 16.94
C GLU A 246 14.80 -4.95 16.51
N ARG A 247 13.95 -5.45 15.61
CA ARG A 247 14.01 -6.84 15.13
C ARG A 247 15.25 -7.13 14.30
N MET A 248 15.66 -6.18 13.44
CA MET A 248 16.77 -6.41 12.50
C MET A 248 18.12 -5.95 13.01
N GLN A 249 18.17 -4.92 13.87
CA GLN A 249 19.40 -4.28 14.32
C GLN A 249 19.61 -4.36 15.83
N GLY A 250 18.55 -4.70 16.60
CA GLY A 250 18.58 -4.74 18.05
C GLY A 250 18.71 -3.37 18.74
N GLN A 251 18.52 -2.29 17.99
CA GLN A 251 18.52 -0.91 18.48
C GLN A 251 17.60 -0.04 17.65
N VAL A 252 17.01 0.97 18.27
CA VAL A 252 16.09 1.92 17.64
C VAL A 252 16.75 3.28 17.50
N ASP A 253 16.72 3.87 16.30
CA ASP A 253 17.18 5.23 16.00
C ASP A 253 16.03 6.06 15.40
N PRO A 254 15.31 6.84 16.23
CA PRO A 254 14.20 7.67 15.77
C PRO A 254 14.58 8.76 14.76
N HIS A 255 15.87 9.15 14.68
CA HIS A 255 16.31 10.16 13.70
C HIS A 255 16.35 9.62 12.26
N ALA A 256 16.42 8.29 12.11
CA ALA A 256 16.44 7.62 10.81
C ALA A 256 15.05 7.19 10.32
N TRP A 257 13.98 7.44 11.07
CA TRP A 257 12.64 7.00 10.70
C TRP A 257 12.13 7.69 9.45
N THR A 258 11.41 6.92 8.67
CA THR A 258 10.74 7.35 7.44
C THR A 258 9.25 6.97 7.40
N HIS A 259 8.84 5.98 8.21
CA HIS A 259 7.46 5.48 8.28
C HIS A 259 6.77 5.76 9.62
N GLY A 260 7.54 6.12 10.64
CA GLY A 260 7.04 6.33 12.00
C GLY A 260 7.07 5.07 12.87
N SER A 261 6.78 5.26 14.15
CA SER A 261 6.69 4.16 15.12
C SER A 261 5.42 3.34 14.93
N ALA A 262 5.42 2.13 15.49
CA ALA A 262 4.23 1.29 15.58
C ALA A 262 3.05 2.03 16.24
N GLU A 263 3.31 2.81 17.29
CA GLU A 263 2.32 3.59 18.02
C GLU A 263 1.72 4.69 17.14
N GLN A 264 2.56 5.50 16.48
CA GLN A 264 2.12 6.57 15.58
C GLN A 264 1.25 6.02 14.43
N ARG A 265 1.68 4.93 13.79
CA ARG A 265 0.93 4.31 12.69
C ARG A 265 -0.43 3.79 13.12
N GLN A 266 -0.51 3.15 14.29
CA GLN A 266 -1.79 2.70 14.85
C GLN A 266 -2.70 3.87 15.20
N GLU A 267 -2.17 4.91 15.84
CA GLU A 267 -2.92 6.10 16.22
C GLU A 267 -3.55 6.78 15.00
N TRP A 268 -2.76 7.00 13.94
CA TRP A 268 -3.29 7.66 12.75
C TRP A 268 -4.24 6.78 11.94
N LEU A 269 -4.05 5.47 11.93
CA LEU A 269 -5.05 4.54 11.37
C LEU A 269 -6.37 4.61 12.16
N ILE A 270 -6.32 4.67 13.50
CA ILE A 270 -7.51 4.84 14.36
C ILE A 270 -8.16 6.20 14.10
N ASN A 271 -7.38 7.28 14.05
CA ASN A 271 -7.90 8.61 13.74
C ASN A 271 -8.69 8.62 12.43
N GLY A 272 -8.21 7.91 11.42
CA GLY A 272 -8.94 7.72 10.17
C GLY A 272 -10.21 6.89 10.33
N LEU A 273 -10.15 5.74 11.04
CA LEU A 273 -11.30 4.87 11.29
C LEU A 273 -12.45 5.56 12.03
N GLU A 274 -12.14 6.52 12.90
CA GLU A 274 -13.09 7.31 13.67
C GLU A 274 -13.38 8.67 13.00
N GLY A 275 -12.59 9.07 12.00
CA GLY A 275 -12.69 10.31 11.25
C GLY A 275 -13.84 10.30 10.24
N SER A 276 -14.11 11.45 9.68
CA SER A 276 -15.19 11.65 8.70
C SER A 276 -14.78 12.51 7.50
N SER A 277 -13.56 13.04 7.52
CA SER A 277 -13.10 13.97 6.50
C SER A 277 -11.57 13.97 6.34
N LEU A 278 -11.09 14.46 5.22
CA LEU A 278 -9.65 14.66 4.98
C LEU A 278 -8.96 15.56 6.02
N ALA A 279 -9.71 16.45 6.66
CA ALA A 279 -9.16 17.34 7.69
C ALA A 279 -8.76 16.59 8.97
N ASP A 280 -9.37 15.45 9.24
CA ASP A 280 -9.02 14.60 10.38
C ASP A 280 -7.63 13.92 10.18
N CYS A 281 -7.10 13.95 8.96
CA CYS A 281 -5.81 13.39 8.56
C CYS A 281 -4.73 14.46 8.30
N ASP A 282 -4.81 15.62 8.93
CA ASP A 282 -3.82 16.70 8.78
C ASP A 282 -2.57 16.44 9.65
N THR A 283 -1.76 15.46 9.28
CA THR A 283 -0.51 15.08 9.96
C THR A 283 0.56 16.19 9.90
N PHE A 284 0.47 17.09 8.92
CA PHE A 284 1.48 18.13 8.73
C PHE A 284 1.35 19.29 9.72
N ASN A 285 0.16 19.52 10.30
CA ASN A 285 -0.11 20.55 11.29
C ASN A 285 -0.43 19.99 12.68
N ALA A 286 -0.51 18.67 12.84
CA ALA A 286 -0.75 18.01 14.11
C ALA A 286 0.55 17.70 14.86
N ASP A 287 0.44 17.48 16.17
CA ASP A 287 1.46 16.77 16.94
C ASP A 287 1.35 15.27 16.59
N ILE A 288 2.48 14.63 16.25
CA ILE A 288 2.50 13.22 15.82
C ILE A 288 3.39 12.36 16.70
#